data_01be60226f6c4f134d970cad0927a4f3
#
_entry.id   01be60226f6c4f134d970cad0927a4f3
#
_cell.length_a   1.000
_cell.length_b   1.000
_cell.length_c   1.000
_cell.angle_alpha   90.00
_cell.angle_beta   90.00
_cell.angle_gamma   90.00
#
_symmetry.space_group_name_H-M   'P 1'
#
loop_
_entity.id
_entity.type
_entity.pdbx_description
1 polymer ?
#
loop_
_entity_poly.entity_id
_entity_poly.type
_entity_poly.pdbx_seq_one_letter_code
_entity_poly.pdbx_strand_id
1 'polypeptide(L)'
;MIYEPENLRTLALVGHGSCGKTSLIEAMLYRSGMIPELGAVERGNTMCDNDPLEKQVGHSIRLAVAHVDTAMPNLTPVRIHVLDTPGYSDYLGQDLSALDAVKSVAAVVDATKGVELLTRRMMQVAADRRLC
;
A
#
# COMPACT_ATOMS: atom_id res chain seq x y z
N MET A 1 2.24 -7.87 -20.78
CA MET A 1 0.77 -8.09 -20.91
C MET A 1 0.14 -6.72 -21.00
N ILE A 2 -0.76 -6.48 -21.95
CA ILE A 2 -1.50 -5.22 -22.08
C ILE A 2 -2.83 -5.42 -21.35
N TYR A 3 -3.16 -4.54 -20.43
CA TYR A 3 -4.41 -4.57 -19.69
C TYR A 3 -5.36 -3.51 -20.27
N GLU A 4 -6.61 -3.89 -20.48
CA GLU A 4 -7.67 -2.94 -20.77
C GLU A 4 -7.96 -2.07 -19.53
N PRO A 5 -8.39 -0.81 -19.71
CA PRO A 5 -8.68 0.10 -18.58
C PRO A 5 -9.66 -0.49 -17.56
N GLU A 6 -10.58 -1.33 -18.01
CA GLU A 6 -11.57 -2.00 -17.19
C GLU A 6 -10.98 -3.05 -16.25
N ASN A 7 -9.76 -3.50 -16.53
CA ASN A 7 -9.01 -4.48 -15.75
C ASN A 7 -7.90 -3.86 -14.89
N LEU A 8 -7.88 -2.53 -14.81
CA LEU A 8 -6.98 -1.79 -13.93
C LEU A 8 -7.71 -1.37 -12.66
N ARG A 9 -7.07 -1.56 -11.53
CA ARG A 9 -7.57 -1.12 -10.21
C ARG A 9 -6.50 -0.30 -9.51
N THR A 10 -6.94 0.62 -8.66
CA THR A 10 -6.05 1.43 -7.83
C THR A 10 -6.48 1.32 -6.37
N LEU A 11 -5.53 1.05 -5.51
CA LEU A 11 -5.74 0.81 -4.08
C LEU A 11 -4.68 1.55 -3.29
N ALA A 12 -5.06 2.35 -2.32
CA ALA A 12 -4.13 2.89 -1.32
C ALA A 12 -4.23 2.09 -0.02
N LEU A 13 -3.10 1.69 0.54
CA LEU A 13 -3.03 1.17 1.88
C LEU A 13 -2.76 2.33 2.84
N VAL A 14 -3.68 2.54 3.76
CA VAL A 14 -3.58 3.59 4.79
C VAL A 14 -3.56 2.95 6.17
N GLY A 15 -2.97 3.66 7.12
CA GLY A 15 -2.86 3.17 8.49
C GLY A 15 -1.65 3.79 9.17
N HIS A 16 -1.55 3.56 10.46
CA HIS A 16 -0.44 4.02 11.29
C HIS A 16 0.91 3.46 10.82
N GLY A 17 2.00 4.16 11.13
CA GLY A 17 3.36 3.68 10.91
C GLY A 17 3.58 2.31 11.58
N SER A 18 4.31 1.44 10.91
CA SER A 18 4.62 0.07 11.39
C SER A 18 3.41 -0.85 11.63
N CYS A 19 2.23 -0.55 11.06
CA CYS A 19 1.07 -1.46 11.13
C CYS A 19 1.10 -2.59 10.09
N GLY A 20 2.14 -2.68 9.26
CA GLY A 20 2.34 -3.77 8.32
C GLY A 20 1.89 -3.50 6.86
N LYS A 21 1.69 -2.24 6.45
CA LYS A 21 1.30 -1.88 5.07
C LYS A 21 2.31 -2.40 4.04
N THR A 22 3.56 -2.02 4.17
CA THR A 22 4.65 -2.47 3.29
C THR A 22 4.81 -3.99 3.29
N SER A 23 4.73 -4.62 4.46
CA SER A 23 4.78 -6.08 4.58
C SER A 23 3.61 -6.78 3.88
N LEU A 24 2.42 -6.17 3.90
CA LEU A 24 1.26 -6.68 3.19
C LEU A 24 1.46 -6.60 1.67
N ILE A 25 1.96 -5.48 1.15
CA ILE A 25 2.28 -5.35 -0.28
C ILE A 25 3.33 -6.37 -0.69
N GLU A 26 4.37 -6.54 0.10
CA GLU A 26 5.42 -7.52 -0.15
C GLU A 26 4.87 -8.95 -0.25
N ALA A 27 3.96 -9.30 0.68
CA ALA A 27 3.27 -10.59 0.63
C ALA A 27 2.37 -10.74 -0.62
N MET A 28 1.69 -9.68 -1.04
CA MET A 28 0.88 -9.68 -2.27
C MET A 28 1.77 -9.90 -3.51
N LEU A 29 2.90 -9.19 -3.61
CA LEU A 29 3.87 -9.33 -4.70
C LEU A 29 4.47 -10.74 -4.76
N TYR A 30 4.83 -11.29 -3.60
CA TYR A 30 5.35 -12.65 -3.51
C TYR A 30 4.30 -13.70 -3.93
N ARG A 31 3.08 -13.58 -3.42
CA ARG A 31 1.97 -14.50 -3.76
C ARG A 31 1.54 -14.45 -5.22
N SER A 32 1.68 -13.31 -5.86
CA SER A 32 1.41 -13.14 -7.30
C SER A 32 2.58 -13.58 -8.19
N GLY A 33 3.71 -13.96 -7.60
CA GLY A 33 4.92 -14.35 -8.35
C GLY A 33 5.67 -13.17 -8.98
N MET A 34 5.36 -11.94 -8.58
CA MET A 34 6.03 -10.74 -9.08
C MET A 34 7.44 -10.58 -8.52
N ILE A 35 7.69 -11.10 -7.33
CA ILE A 35 9.01 -11.18 -6.71
C ILE A 35 9.34 -12.63 -6.34
N PRO A 36 10.61 -13.06 -6.47
CA PRO A 36 11.01 -14.45 -6.24
C PRO A 36 11.12 -14.80 -4.74
N GLU A 37 11.35 -13.79 -3.90
CA GLU A 37 11.55 -13.96 -2.47
C GLU A 37 10.76 -12.90 -1.69
N LEU A 38 10.28 -13.27 -0.50
CA LEU A 38 9.59 -12.36 0.40
C LEU A 38 10.61 -11.43 1.08
N GLY A 39 10.51 -10.14 0.80
CA GLY A 39 11.27 -9.09 1.48
C GLY A 39 10.78 -8.86 2.91
N ALA A 40 11.58 -8.17 3.71
CA ALA A 40 11.21 -7.72 5.05
C ALA A 40 11.76 -6.31 5.30
N VAL A 41 10.95 -5.46 5.92
CA VAL A 41 11.32 -4.08 6.23
C VAL A 41 12.57 -4.04 7.09
N GLU A 42 12.68 -4.91 8.09
CA GLU A 42 13.82 -5.01 8.99
C GLU A 42 15.12 -5.38 8.28
N ARG A 43 15.02 -6.05 7.13
CA ARG A 43 16.19 -6.40 6.30
C ARG A 43 16.49 -5.35 5.24
N GLY A 44 15.63 -4.35 5.07
CA GLY A 44 15.78 -3.28 4.08
C GLY A 44 15.79 -3.79 2.62
N ASN A 45 15.11 -4.90 2.34
CA ASN A 45 15.07 -5.55 1.03
C ASN A 45 13.66 -5.65 0.45
N THR A 46 12.73 -4.83 0.91
CA THR A 46 11.38 -4.72 0.36
C THR A 46 11.39 -3.99 -0.99
N MET A 47 10.39 -4.27 -1.80
CA MET A 47 10.25 -3.66 -3.12
C MET A 47 9.86 -2.17 -3.03
N CYS A 48 9.14 -1.79 -1.97
CA CYS A 48 8.65 -0.42 -1.78
C CYS A 48 9.68 0.50 -1.12
N ASP A 49 10.49 0.00 -0.18
CA ASP A 49 11.47 0.81 0.56
C ASP A 49 12.83 0.80 -0.17
N ASN A 50 12.93 1.59 -1.24
CA ASN A 50 14.14 1.65 -2.06
C ASN A 50 15.09 2.80 -1.71
N ASP A 51 14.60 3.81 -0.98
CA ASP A 51 15.42 4.94 -0.57
C ASP A 51 16.45 4.52 0.52
N PRO A 52 17.72 4.86 0.38
CA PRO A 52 18.73 4.57 1.41
C PRO A 52 18.35 5.11 2.79
N LEU A 53 17.62 6.22 2.85
CA LEU A 53 17.15 6.82 4.10
C LEU A 53 16.06 5.95 4.74
N GLU A 54 15.12 5.41 3.97
CA GLU A 54 14.08 4.49 4.47
C GLU A 54 14.69 3.23 5.09
N LYS A 55 15.72 2.68 4.43
CA LYS A 55 16.48 1.54 4.96
C LYS A 55 17.21 1.86 6.26
N GLN A 56 17.71 3.09 6.40
CA GLN A 56 18.41 3.53 7.60
C GLN A 56 17.47 3.77 8.78
N VAL A 57 16.30 4.35 8.53
CA VAL A 57 15.31 4.66 9.58
C VAL A 57 14.35 3.51 9.86
N GLY A 58 14.30 2.50 8.97
CA GLY A 58 13.48 1.30 9.15
C GLY A 58 11.98 1.52 8.96
N HIS A 59 11.59 2.54 8.22
CA HIS A 59 10.19 2.78 7.85
C HIS A 59 10.08 3.63 6.58
N SER A 60 8.93 3.51 5.90
CA SER A 60 8.63 4.26 4.68
C SER A 60 8.50 5.76 4.96
N ILE A 61 9.15 6.58 4.16
CA ILE A 61 9.13 8.04 4.23
C ILE A 61 8.36 8.61 3.05
N ARG A 62 8.37 7.92 1.92
CA ARG A 62 7.75 8.33 0.67
C ARG A 62 6.60 7.42 0.27
N LEU A 63 5.71 7.99 -0.51
CA LEU A 63 4.70 7.22 -1.22
C LEU A 63 5.38 6.32 -2.25
N ALA A 64 5.17 5.01 -2.14
CA ALA A 64 5.63 4.05 -3.13
C ALA A 64 4.45 3.47 -3.91
N VAL A 65 4.70 3.07 -5.16
CA VAL A 65 3.71 2.44 -6.03
C VAL A 65 4.24 1.08 -6.46
N ALA A 66 3.50 0.04 -6.11
CA ALA A 66 3.70 -1.30 -6.61
C ALA A 66 2.53 -1.72 -7.52
N HIS A 67 2.70 -2.75 -8.33
CA HIS A 67 1.59 -3.35 -9.05
C HIS A 67 1.55 -4.85 -8.81
N VAL A 68 0.36 -5.37 -8.65
CA VAL A 68 0.10 -6.79 -8.45
C VAL A 68 -0.79 -7.28 -9.60
N ASP A 69 -0.30 -8.26 -10.32
CA ASP A 69 -1.06 -8.93 -11.38
C ASP A 69 -1.79 -10.14 -10.78
N THR A 70 -3.10 -10.16 -10.91
CA THR A 70 -3.90 -11.30 -10.43
C THR A 70 -4.30 -12.17 -11.61
N ALA A 71 -4.01 -13.45 -11.52
CA ALA A 71 -4.50 -14.47 -12.44
C ALA A 71 -5.24 -15.52 -11.63
N MET A 72 -6.54 -15.37 -11.49
CA MET A 72 -7.39 -16.42 -10.91
C MET A 72 -7.94 -17.30 -12.03
N PRO A 73 -8.02 -18.61 -11.81
CA PRO A 73 -8.65 -19.51 -12.79
C PRO A 73 -10.07 -19.02 -13.11
N ASN A 74 -10.38 -18.92 -14.41
CA ASN A 74 -11.69 -18.50 -14.93
C ASN A 74 -12.08 -17.03 -14.71
N LEU A 75 -11.16 -16.17 -14.28
CA LEU A 75 -11.37 -14.73 -14.19
C LEU A 75 -10.44 -13.97 -15.15
N THR A 76 -10.91 -12.83 -15.64
CA THR A 76 -10.08 -11.94 -16.45
C THR A 76 -8.92 -11.41 -15.59
N PRO A 77 -7.67 -11.47 -16.08
CA PRO A 77 -6.54 -10.94 -15.33
C PRO A 77 -6.74 -9.46 -15.01
N VAL A 78 -6.48 -9.10 -13.77
CA VAL A 78 -6.59 -7.72 -13.27
C VAL A 78 -5.24 -7.26 -12.75
N ARG A 79 -4.84 -6.05 -13.10
CA ARG A 79 -3.70 -5.35 -12.50
C ARG A 79 -4.18 -4.40 -11.42
N ILE A 80 -3.64 -4.53 -10.24
CA ILE A 80 -3.91 -3.66 -9.10
C ILE A 80 -2.66 -2.81 -8.85
N HIS A 81 -2.76 -1.49 -9.03
CA HIS A 81 -1.75 -0.54 -8.57
C HIS A 81 -2.00 -0.28 -7.09
N VAL A 82 -1.05 -0.67 -6.26
CA VAL A 82 -1.11 -0.51 -4.81
C VAL A 82 -0.18 0.61 -4.41
N LEU A 83 -0.72 1.60 -3.72
CA LEU A 83 0.02 2.73 -3.18
C LEU A 83 0.31 2.47 -1.71
N ASP A 84 1.61 2.38 -1.39
CA ASP A 84 2.09 2.27 0.00
C ASP A 84 2.26 3.67 0.58
N THR A 85 1.53 3.97 1.66
CA THR A 85 1.62 5.27 2.32
C THR A 85 2.54 5.20 3.54
N PRO A 86 3.29 6.27 3.85
CA PRO A 86 4.21 6.29 5.00
C PRO A 86 3.53 5.97 6.34
N GLY A 87 2.36 6.56 6.60
CA GLY A 87 1.60 6.30 7.82
C GLY A 87 2.11 7.06 9.06
N TYR A 88 2.83 8.14 8.87
CA TYR A 88 3.29 9.03 9.92
C TYR A 88 2.73 10.44 9.72
N SER A 89 2.40 11.13 10.81
CA SER A 89 1.78 12.47 10.77
C SER A 89 2.60 13.50 9.99
N ASP A 90 3.92 13.36 10.01
CA ASP A 90 4.84 14.27 9.33
C ASP A 90 4.75 14.17 7.80
N TYR A 91 4.25 13.05 7.30
CA TYR A 91 4.09 12.76 5.87
C TYR A 91 2.63 12.76 5.41
N LEU A 92 1.71 13.30 6.22
CA LEU A 92 0.28 13.33 5.94
C LEU A 92 -0.08 13.87 4.54
N GLY A 93 0.70 14.82 4.01
CA GLY A 93 0.51 15.34 2.66
C GLY A 93 0.64 14.27 1.59
N GLN A 94 1.56 13.32 1.75
CA GLN A 94 1.74 12.20 0.83
C GLN A 94 0.58 11.20 0.95
N ASP A 95 0.14 10.91 2.17
CA ASP A 95 -1.01 10.05 2.42
C ASP A 95 -2.28 10.63 1.76
N LEU A 96 -2.51 11.93 1.89
CA LEU A 96 -3.65 12.63 1.25
C LEU A 96 -3.55 12.60 -0.29
N SER A 97 -2.34 12.78 -0.84
CA SER A 97 -2.11 12.70 -2.28
C SER A 97 -2.37 11.29 -2.82
N ALA A 98 -2.05 10.25 -2.05
CA ALA A 98 -2.38 8.87 -2.42
C ALA A 98 -3.89 8.66 -2.56
N LEU A 99 -4.69 9.25 -1.67
CA LEU A 99 -6.15 9.16 -1.74
C LEU A 99 -6.75 9.87 -2.96
N ASP A 100 -6.08 10.89 -3.49
CA ASP A 100 -6.52 11.54 -4.74
C ASP A 100 -6.27 10.69 -5.98
N ALA A 101 -5.32 9.76 -5.91
CA ALA A 101 -4.90 8.93 -7.03
C ALA A 101 -5.63 7.59 -7.15
N VAL A 102 -6.46 7.22 -6.15
CA VAL A 102 -7.07 5.89 -6.08
C VAL A 102 -8.58 5.93 -6.07
N LYS A 103 -9.19 4.78 -6.38
CA LYS A 103 -10.63 4.55 -6.27
C LYS A 103 -11.01 3.73 -5.04
N SER A 104 -10.05 3.03 -4.45
CA SER A 104 -10.28 2.17 -3.30
C SER A 104 -9.21 2.40 -2.24
N VAL A 105 -9.61 2.24 -0.98
CA VAL A 105 -8.72 2.39 0.19
C VAL A 105 -8.88 1.18 1.09
N ALA A 106 -7.77 0.66 1.57
CA ALA A 106 -7.78 -0.37 2.61
C ALA A 106 -7.03 0.13 3.85
N ALA A 107 -7.71 0.16 4.98
CA ALA A 107 -7.11 0.48 6.25
C ALA A 107 -6.43 -0.75 6.85
N VAL A 108 -5.13 -0.64 7.10
CA VAL A 108 -4.35 -1.67 7.79
C VAL A 108 -4.24 -1.28 9.26
N VAL A 109 -4.70 -2.16 10.13
CA VAL A 109 -4.76 -1.91 11.57
C VAL A 109 -3.98 -2.99 12.30
N ASP A 110 -3.07 -2.58 13.17
CA ASP A 110 -2.39 -3.49 14.10
C ASP A 110 -3.40 -3.95 15.17
N ALA A 111 -3.62 -5.26 15.27
CA ALA A 111 -4.58 -5.83 16.19
C ALA A 111 -4.27 -5.53 17.68
N THR A 112 -3.00 -5.25 17.99
CA THR A 112 -2.57 -4.93 19.37
C THR A 112 -2.77 -3.47 19.73
N LYS A 113 -2.67 -2.57 18.77
CA LYS A 113 -2.79 -1.11 18.96
C LYS A 113 -4.19 -0.58 18.64
N GLY A 114 -4.93 -1.29 17.78
CA GLY A 114 -6.24 -0.87 17.34
C GLY A 114 -6.20 0.30 16.35
N VAL A 115 -7.32 1.01 16.23
CA VAL A 115 -7.48 2.14 15.29
C VAL A 115 -6.91 3.40 15.90
N GLU A 116 -5.78 3.86 15.39
CA GLU A 116 -5.10 5.07 15.82
C GLU A 116 -5.64 6.33 15.13
N LEU A 117 -5.27 7.50 15.64
CA LEU A 117 -5.81 8.80 15.21
C LEU A 117 -5.60 9.05 13.70
N LEU A 118 -4.39 8.74 13.17
CA LEU A 118 -4.09 8.93 11.76
C LEU A 118 -4.95 8.01 10.89
N THR A 119 -5.08 6.74 11.25
CA THR A 119 -5.94 5.80 10.53
C THR A 119 -7.38 6.29 10.47
N ARG A 120 -7.92 6.77 11.61
CA ARG A 120 -9.27 7.33 11.67
C ARG A 120 -9.43 8.56 10.78
N ARG A 121 -8.44 9.46 10.79
CA ARG A 121 -8.44 10.65 9.93
C ARG A 121 -8.41 10.30 8.45
N MET A 122 -7.57 9.34 8.05
CA MET A 122 -7.50 8.89 6.66
C MET A 122 -8.80 8.24 6.19
N MET A 123 -9.43 7.44 7.03
CA MET A 123 -10.73 6.84 6.71
C MET A 123 -11.85 7.87 6.62
N GLN A 124 -11.82 8.93 7.45
CA GLN A 124 -12.77 10.05 7.32
C GLN A 124 -12.60 10.75 5.96
N VAL A 125 -11.37 11.08 5.57
CA VAL A 125 -11.10 11.72 4.27
C VAL A 125 -11.52 10.80 3.11
N ALA A 126 -11.28 9.49 3.22
CA ALA A 126 -11.71 8.52 2.22
C ALA A 126 -13.25 8.51 2.08
N ALA A 127 -13.97 8.53 3.20
CA ALA A 127 -15.43 8.61 3.21
C ALA A 127 -15.95 9.92 2.59
N ASP A 128 -15.36 11.07 2.94
CA ASP A 128 -15.74 12.37 2.40
C ASP A 128 -15.52 12.43 0.87
N ARG A 129 -14.51 11.73 0.37
CA ARG A 129 -14.21 11.59 -1.07
C ARG A 129 -14.97 10.45 -1.76
N ARG A 130 -15.81 9.73 -1.03
CA ARG A 130 -16.58 8.58 -1.53
C ARG A 130 -15.72 7.48 -2.16
N LEU A 131 -14.54 7.23 -1.60
CA LEU A 131 -13.70 6.11 -1.99
C LEU A 131 -14.27 4.81 -1.43
N CYS A 132 -14.07 3.70 -2.19
CA CYS A 132 -14.49 2.37 -1.74
C CYS A 132 -13.51 1.80 -0.70
#